data_b1a2fd2720003ff199f942f3cac4fd5d
#
_entry.id   b1a2fd2720003ff199f942f3cac4fd5d
#
_cell.length_a   1.000
_cell.length_b   1.000
_cell.length_c   1.000
_cell.angle_alpha   90.00
_cell.angle_beta   90.00
_cell.angle_gamma   90.00
#
_symmetry.space_group_name_H-M   'P 1'
#
loop_
_entity.id
_entity.type
_entity.pdbx_description
1 polymer ?
#
loop_
_entity_poly.entity_id
_entity_poly.type
_entity_poly.pdbx_seq_one_letter_code
_entity_poly.pdbx_strand_id
1 'polypeptide(L)'
;SLIEISDLMLHDYDEVASQIKDALNNDNPWVRYWGLIVSSTFGDLALENNEKINFIFENDSENLVRMRAAEFMLLNNIEISDSKINSLLVRSNFEAEANLMLNTLANLKTKDSNYKLKLGKEVFPDDWFPPIRNENALVNRRMNYLTNNE
;
A
#
# COMPACT_ATOMS: atom_id res chain seq x y z
N SER A 1 0.12 15.39 -15.60
CA SER A 1 -1.15 14.65 -15.34
C SER A 1 -0.84 13.28 -14.71
N LEU A 2 -1.86 12.58 -14.19
CA LEU A 2 -1.68 11.22 -13.64
C LEU A 2 -1.26 10.21 -14.73
N ILE A 3 -1.69 10.43 -15.96
CA ILE A 3 -1.31 9.60 -17.13
C ILE A 3 0.20 9.75 -17.40
N GLU A 4 0.74 10.94 -17.38
CA GLU A 4 2.18 11.19 -17.59
C GLU A 4 3.03 10.48 -16.52
N ILE A 5 2.54 10.41 -15.28
CA ILE A 5 3.26 9.69 -14.21
C ILE A 5 3.23 8.18 -14.46
N SER A 6 2.10 7.62 -14.88
CA SER A 6 2.02 6.18 -15.17
C SER A 6 2.91 5.79 -16.34
N ASP A 7 3.13 6.68 -17.31
CA ASP A 7 3.98 6.43 -18.47
C ASP A 7 5.48 6.32 -18.10
N LEU A 8 5.89 6.85 -16.94
CA LEU A 8 7.28 6.72 -16.45
C LEU A 8 7.73 5.27 -16.30
N MET A 9 6.80 4.33 -16.08
CA MET A 9 7.11 2.90 -16.00
C MET A 9 7.64 2.29 -17.31
N LEU A 10 7.50 3.00 -18.43
CA LEU A 10 7.92 2.56 -19.77
C LEU A 10 9.35 3.01 -20.12
N HIS A 11 10.01 3.73 -19.24
CA HIS A 11 11.34 4.30 -19.44
C HIS A 11 12.37 3.63 -18.52
N ASP A 12 13.65 3.84 -18.81
CA ASP A 12 14.72 3.44 -17.91
C ASP A 12 14.73 4.34 -16.65
N TYR A 13 15.05 3.76 -15.49
CA TYR A 13 14.99 4.46 -14.21
C TYR A 13 15.79 5.78 -14.22
N ASP A 14 17.01 5.76 -14.73
CA ASP A 14 17.91 6.93 -14.77
C ASP A 14 17.32 8.10 -15.55
N GLU A 15 16.47 7.83 -16.54
CA GLU A 15 15.81 8.86 -17.33
C GLU A 15 14.66 9.53 -16.57
N VAL A 16 14.03 8.83 -15.64
CA VAL A 16 12.80 9.27 -14.97
C VAL A 16 12.94 9.48 -13.46
N ALA A 17 14.11 9.22 -12.89
CA ALA A 17 14.36 9.32 -11.45
C ALA A 17 13.95 10.67 -10.85
N SER A 18 14.23 11.78 -11.57
CA SER A 18 13.84 13.11 -11.09
C SER A 18 12.32 13.32 -11.11
N GLN A 19 11.61 12.82 -12.12
CA GLN A 19 10.16 12.91 -12.21
C GLN A 19 9.47 12.07 -11.13
N ILE A 20 10.03 10.89 -10.78
CA ILE A 20 9.57 10.07 -9.66
C ILE A 20 9.71 10.84 -8.35
N LYS A 21 10.87 11.45 -8.13
CA LYS A 21 11.13 12.28 -6.94
C LYS A 21 10.17 13.47 -6.85
N ASP A 22 9.88 14.13 -7.95
CA ASP A 22 8.92 15.23 -8.01
C ASP A 22 7.50 14.74 -7.72
N ALA A 23 7.11 13.57 -8.24
CA ALA A 23 5.83 12.96 -7.96
C ALA A 23 5.66 12.62 -6.46
N LEU A 24 6.69 12.07 -5.81
CA LEU A 24 6.67 11.74 -4.38
C LEU A 24 6.63 13.00 -3.48
N ASN A 25 7.03 14.15 -3.97
CA ASN A 25 6.98 15.44 -3.27
C ASN A 25 5.77 16.31 -3.62
N ASN A 26 4.88 15.85 -4.48
CA ASN A 26 3.76 16.61 -4.96
C ASN A 26 2.68 16.83 -3.88
N ASP A 27 2.06 18.00 -3.87
CA ASP A 27 0.97 18.32 -2.92
C ASP A 27 -0.29 17.48 -3.18
N ASN A 28 -0.53 17.08 -4.43
CA ASN A 28 -1.67 16.22 -4.77
C ASN A 28 -1.40 14.77 -4.35
N PRO A 29 -2.21 14.18 -3.44
CA PRO A 29 -2.01 12.82 -2.97
C PRO A 29 -2.10 11.76 -4.07
N TRP A 30 -2.89 12.00 -5.11
CA TRP A 30 -3.00 11.06 -6.23
C TRP A 30 -1.75 11.03 -7.10
N VAL A 31 -1.01 12.13 -7.18
CA VAL A 31 0.30 12.18 -7.83
C VAL A 31 1.31 11.37 -7.01
N ARG A 32 1.32 11.53 -5.68
CA ARG A 32 2.16 10.71 -4.78
C ARG A 32 1.80 9.23 -4.85
N TYR A 33 0.50 8.91 -4.90
CA TYR A 33 0.01 7.54 -5.04
C TYR A 33 0.60 6.85 -6.29
N TRP A 34 0.53 7.51 -7.44
CA TRP A 34 1.10 6.99 -8.68
C TRP A 34 2.62 7.00 -8.66
N GLY A 35 3.27 7.99 -8.07
CA GLY A 35 4.72 8.00 -7.86
C GLY A 35 5.21 6.79 -7.07
N LEU A 36 4.45 6.34 -6.06
CA LEU A 36 4.74 5.13 -5.30
C LEU A 36 4.56 3.84 -6.11
N ILE A 37 3.51 3.77 -6.96
CA ILE A 37 3.31 2.63 -7.87
C ILE A 37 4.48 2.53 -8.84
N VAL A 38 4.89 3.64 -9.45
CA VAL A 38 6.04 3.70 -10.36
C VAL A 38 7.32 3.30 -9.62
N SER A 39 7.55 3.82 -8.41
CA SER A 39 8.70 3.41 -7.59
C SER A 39 8.73 1.90 -7.34
N SER A 40 7.57 1.30 -7.03
CA SER A 40 7.45 -0.14 -6.81
C SER A 40 7.74 -0.98 -8.06
N THR A 41 7.53 -0.42 -9.25
CA THR A 41 7.84 -1.09 -10.52
C THR A 41 9.35 -1.18 -10.75
N PHE A 42 10.10 -0.18 -10.33
CA PHE A 42 11.57 -0.14 -10.43
C PHE A 42 12.30 -0.88 -9.30
N GLY A 43 11.59 -1.25 -8.23
CA GLY A 43 12.14 -2.04 -7.13
C GLY A 43 13.33 -1.36 -6.47
N ASP A 44 14.44 -2.11 -6.36
CA ASP A 44 15.67 -1.67 -5.70
C ASP A 44 16.35 -0.45 -6.36
N LEU A 45 16.14 -0.20 -7.65
CA LEU A 45 16.63 1.03 -8.29
C LEU A 45 16.02 2.29 -7.65
N ALA A 46 14.78 2.21 -7.17
CA ALA A 46 14.09 3.33 -6.54
C ALA A 46 14.39 3.48 -5.03
N LEU A 47 15.26 2.65 -4.44
CA LEU A 47 15.61 2.68 -3.00
C LEU A 47 16.25 4.01 -2.56
N GLU A 48 16.81 4.79 -3.48
CA GLU A 48 17.28 6.14 -3.17
C GLU A 48 16.18 7.05 -2.60
N ASN A 49 14.90 6.75 -2.89
CA ASN A 49 13.74 7.48 -2.40
C ASN A 49 13.21 6.95 -1.05
N ASN A 50 13.88 5.95 -0.45
CA ASN A 50 13.36 5.25 0.73
C ASN A 50 13.06 6.17 1.92
N GLU A 51 13.90 7.17 2.19
CA GLU A 51 13.63 8.12 3.29
C GLU A 51 12.33 8.90 3.06
N LYS A 52 12.10 9.36 1.83
CA LYS A 52 10.87 10.06 1.47
C LYS A 52 9.66 9.15 1.52
N ILE A 53 9.79 7.91 1.03
CA ILE A 53 8.71 6.92 1.04
C ILE A 53 8.34 6.53 2.48
N ASN A 54 9.33 6.34 3.35
CA ASN A 54 9.08 6.11 4.78
C ASN A 54 8.38 7.31 5.43
N PHE A 55 8.78 8.55 5.11
CA PHE A 55 8.08 9.74 5.59
C PHE A 55 6.62 9.78 5.13
N ILE A 56 6.32 9.42 3.87
CA ILE A 56 4.96 9.31 3.33
C ILE A 56 4.18 8.24 4.11
N PHE A 57 4.77 7.05 4.33
CA PHE A 57 4.12 5.99 5.10
C PHE A 57 3.68 6.45 6.49
N GLU A 58 4.53 7.20 7.18
CA GLU A 58 4.23 7.65 8.56
C GLU A 58 3.27 8.84 8.61
N ASN A 59 3.31 9.76 7.64
CA ASN A 59 2.75 11.09 7.79
C ASN A 59 1.70 11.51 6.74
N ASP A 60 1.53 10.77 5.64
CA ASP A 60 0.57 11.17 4.62
C ASP A 60 -0.87 11.20 5.17
N SER A 61 -1.65 12.17 4.73
CA SER A 61 -3.06 12.30 5.12
C SER A 61 -3.94 11.18 4.56
N GLU A 62 -3.55 10.62 3.40
CA GLU A 62 -4.33 9.67 2.65
C GLU A 62 -3.90 8.22 2.94
N ASN A 63 -4.82 7.40 3.46
CA ASN A 63 -4.53 6.01 3.83
C ASN A 63 -4.08 5.17 2.64
N LEU A 64 -4.63 5.39 1.44
CA LEU A 64 -4.24 4.68 0.23
C LEU A 64 -2.79 5.01 -0.20
N VAL A 65 -2.37 6.26 -0.04
CA VAL A 65 -0.98 6.68 -0.31
C VAL A 65 -0.04 6.00 0.68
N ARG A 66 -0.37 6.00 1.97
CA ARG A 66 0.40 5.31 3.01
C ARG A 66 0.50 3.80 2.72
N MET A 67 -0.59 3.17 2.26
CA MET A 67 -0.58 1.73 1.92
C MET A 67 0.33 1.44 0.71
N ARG A 68 0.39 2.32 -0.29
CA ARG A 68 1.33 2.19 -1.40
C ARG A 68 2.78 2.37 -0.97
N ALA A 69 3.03 3.26 -0.03
CA ALA A 69 4.37 3.40 0.57
C ALA A 69 4.77 2.12 1.33
N ALA A 70 3.86 1.53 2.10
CA ALA A 70 4.08 0.24 2.75
C ALA A 70 4.35 -0.88 1.74
N GLU A 71 3.60 -0.93 0.63
CA GLU A 71 3.84 -1.89 -0.46
C GLU A 71 5.26 -1.80 -0.99
N PHE A 72 5.72 -0.59 -1.33
CA PHE A 72 7.10 -0.37 -1.79
C PHE A 72 8.13 -0.89 -0.77
N MET A 73 7.95 -0.52 0.49
CA MET A 73 8.88 -0.92 1.56
C MET A 73 8.94 -2.44 1.70
N LEU A 74 7.79 -3.12 1.75
CA LEU A 74 7.71 -4.56 1.90
C LEU A 74 8.26 -5.31 0.68
N LEU A 75 8.03 -4.82 -0.55
CA LEU A 75 8.61 -5.39 -1.77
C LEU A 75 10.15 -5.31 -1.79
N ASN A 76 10.72 -4.31 -1.14
CA ASN A 76 12.16 -4.10 -1.03
C ASN A 76 12.74 -4.66 0.29
N ASN A 77 12.03 -5.56 0.98
CA ASN A 77 12.43 -6.19 2.24
C ASN A 77 12.72 -5.19 3.38
N ILE A 78 12.09 -4.03 3.35
CA ILE A 78 12.14 -3.05 4.44
C ILE A 78 11.07 -3.44 5.45
N GLU A 79 11.49 -3.73 6.67
CA GLU A 79 10.61 -4.23 7.71
C GLU A 79 9.60 -3.17 8.18
N ILE A 80 8.33 -3.54 8.19
CA ILE A 80 7.24 -2.78 8.81
C ILE A 80 6.55 -3.70 9.80
N SER A 81 6.34 -3.22 11.03
CA SER A 81 5.63 -4.03 12.04
C SER A 81 4.16 -4.25 11.65
N ASP A 82 3.65 -5.46 11.94
CA ASP A 82 2.25 -5.81 11.72
C ASP A 82 1.30 -4.81 12.41
N SER A 83 1.67 -4.28 13.57
CA SER A 83 0.87 -3.29 14.28
C SER A 83 0.70 -1.97 13.52
N LYS A 84 1.70 -1.54 12.75
CA LYS A 84 1.60 -0.33 11.91
C LYS A 84 0.66 -0.57 10.72
N ILE A 85 0.76 -1.72 10.07
CA ILE A 85 -0.14 -2.11 8.99
C ILE A 85 -1.59 -2.23 9.51
N ASN A 86 -1.79 -2.90 10.65
CA ASN A 86 -3.09 -3.01 11.28
C ASN A 86 -3.68 -1.65 11.64
N SER A 87 -2.88 -0.75 12.21
CA SER A 87 -3.31 0.61 12.54
C SER A 87 -3.73 1.40 11.29
N LEU A 88 -3.06 1.18 10.16
CA LEU A 88 -3.43 1.81 8.90
C LEU A 88 -4.76 1.28 8.37
N LEU A 89 -4.99 -0.05 8.41
CA LEU A 89 -6.26 -0.66 8.00
C LEU A 89 -7.44 -0.16 8.84
N VAL A 90 -7.28 -0.07 10.17
CA VAL A 90 -8.31 0.44 11.09
C VAL A 90 -8.70 1.89 10.80
N ARG A 91 -7.83 2.67 10.16
CA ARG A 91 -8.09 4.07 9.78
C ARG A 91 -8.91 4.22 8.50
N SER A 92 -9.27 3.14 7.82
CA SER A 92 -10.11 3.21 6.61
C SER A 92 -11.39 4.00 6.89
N ASN A 93 -11.73 4.92 5.99
CA ASN A 93 -12.89 5.79 6.14
C ASN A 93 -14.17 5.13 5.62
N PHE A 94 -14.03 4.17 4.69
CA PHE A 94 -15.15 3.48 4.04
C PHE A 94 -14.69 2.16 3.42
N GLU A 95 -15.66 1.32 3.09
CA GLU A 95 -15.47 -0.05 2.60
C GLU A 95 -14.54 -0.17 1.39
N ALA A 96 -14.73 0.67 0.38
CA ALA A 96 -13.92 0.62 -0.83
C ALA A 96 -12.43 0.92 -0.55
N GLU A 97 -12.14 1.84 0.37
CA GLU A 97 -10.78 2.13 0.82
C GLU A 97 -10.16 0.90 1.52
N ALA A 98 -10.88 0.30 2.46
CA ALA A 98 -10.45 -0.93 3.13
C ALA A 98 -10.16 -2.06 2.13
N ASN A 99 -11.05 -2.25 1.16
CA ASN A 99 -10.87 -3.25 0.10
C ASN A 99 -9.62 -3.00 -0.75
N LEU A 100 -9.35 -1.76 -1.12
CA LEU A 100 -8.15 -1.41 -1.90
C LEU A 100 -6.87 -1.67 -1.11
N MET A 101 -6.84 -1.35 0.17
CA MET A 101 -5.69 -1.64 1.04
C MET A 101 -5.49 -3.15 1.22
N LEU A 102 -6.56 -3.91 1.46
CA LEU A 102 -6.50 -5.37 1.57
C LEU A 102 -6.07 -6.02 0.25
N ASN A 103 -6.47 -5.46 -0.90
CA ASN A 103 -6.00 -5.91 -2.21
C ASN A 103 -4.50 -5.74 -2.38
N THR A 104 -3.98 -4.60 -1.97
CA THR A 104 -2.54 -4.33 -2.01
C THR A 104 -1.77 -5.37 -1.20
N LEU A 105 -2.21 -5.65 0.02
CA LEU A 105 -1.60 -6.69 0.88
C LEU A 105 -1.74 -8.11 0.30
N ALA A 106 -2.88 -8.43 -0.30
CA ALA A 106 -3.08 -9.73 -0.95
C ALA A 106 -2.15 -9.93 -2.14
N ASN A 107 -1.88 -8.87 -2.92
CA ASN A 107 -0.91 -8.91 -4.01
C ASN A 107 0.53 -9.14 -3.50
N LEU A 108 0.88 -8.57 -2.37
CA LEU A 108 2.18 -8.82 -1.73
C LEU A 108 2.34 -10.28 -1.33
N LYS A 109 1.31 -10.89 -0.74
CA LYS A 109 1.33 -12.31 -0.37
C LYS A 109 1.52 -13.24 -1.58
N THR A 110 0.99 -12.88 -2.74
CA THR A 110 1.18 -13.68 -3.96
C THR A 110 2.56 -13.52 -4.59
N LYS A 111 3.19 -12.35 -4.42
CA LYS A 111 4.53 -12.06 -4.97
C LYS A 111 5.63 -12.60 -4.07
N ASP A 112 5.43 -12.55 -2.76
CA ASP A 112 6.38 -13.02 -1.76
C ASP A 112 5.70 -14.05 -0.84
N SER A 113 6.02 -15.33 -1.05
CA SER A 113 5.50 -16.42 -0.22
C SER A 113 5.93 -16.33 1.26
N ASN A 114 6.94 -15.51 1.57
CA ASN A 114 7.41 -15.28 2.93
C ASN A 114 6.63 -14.17 3.64
N TYR A 115 5.85 -13.37 2.90
CA TYR A 115 5.06 -12.31 3.50
C TYR A 115 3.87 -12.91 4.27
N LYS A 116 3.95 -12.84 5.59
CA LYS A 116 2.92 -13.33 6.53
C LYS A 116 2.42 -12.16 7.35
N LEU A 117 1.37 -11.51 6.87
CA LEU A 117 0.68 -10.50 7.67
C LEU A 117 -0.11 -11.20 8.78
N LYS A 118 0.23 -10.93 10.03
CA LYS A 118 -0.56 -11.34 11.19
C LYS A 118 -1.65 -10.30 11.45
N LEU A 119 -2.73 -10.39 10.69
CA LEU A 119 -3.94 -9.64 11.01
C LEU A 119 -4.62 -10.31 12.21
N GLY A 120 -4.71 -9.60 13.33
CA GLY A 120 -5.55 -10.02 14.45
C GLY A 120 -7.03 -9.95 14.05
N LYS A 121 -7.87 -10.79 14.66
CA LYS A 121 -9.34 -10.67 14.53
C LYS A 121 -9.87 -9.29 14.93
N GLU A 122 -9.05 -8.54 15.67
CA GLU A 122 -9.34 -7.23 16.25
C GLU A 122 -9.09 -6.06 15.29
N VAL A 123 -8.52 -6.32 14.08
CA VAL A 123 -8.21 -5.26 13.11
C VAL A 123 -9.46 -4.52 12.67
N PHE A 124 -10.58 -5.22 12.63
CA PHE A 124 -11.88 -4.63 12.31
C PHE A 124 -12.86 -4.98 13.43
N PRO A 125 -13.11 -4.09 14.42
CA PRO A 125 -14.10 -4.27 15.46
C PRO A 125 -15.47 -4.64 14.90
N ASP A 126 -16.26 -5.36 15.69
CA ASP A 126 -17.56 -5.90 15.29
C ASP A 126 -18.56 -4.86 14.80
N ASP A 127 -18.48 -3.66 15.29
CA ASP A 127 -19.35 -2.52 15.00
C ASP A 127 -18.82 -1.56 13.91
N TRP A 128 -17.59 -1.80 13.45
CA TRP A 128 -16.93 -0.84 12.56
C TRP A 128 -17.45 -0.87 11.12
N PHE A 129 -17.88 -2.05 10.64
CA PHE A 129 -18.55 -2.22 9.35
C PHE A 129 -19.77 -3.14 9.47
N PRO A 130 -20.83 -2.72 10.18
CA PRO A 130 -21.99 -3.59 10.41
C PRO A 130 -22.61 -4.15 9.12
N PRO A 131 -22.72 -3.42 7.99
CA PRO A 131 -23.21 -3.98 6.74
C PRO A 131 -22.22 -4.94 6.06
N ILE A 132 -20.93 -4.71 6.22
CA ILE A 132 -19.86 -5.46 5.54
C ILE A 132 -19.75 -6.87 6.08
N ARG A 133 -20.01 -7.10 7.35
CA ARG A 133 -19.87 -8.41 7.98
C ARG A 133 -20.84 -9.44 7.48
N ASN A 134 -22.04 -9.03 7.18
CA ASN A 134 -23.10 -9.95 6.76
C ASN A 134 -23.22 -10.08 5.24
N GLU A 135 -22.76 -9.08 4.49
CA GLU A 135 -22.99 -9.01 3.04
C GLU A 135 -21.71 -8.98 2.21
N ASN A 136 -20.57 -8.56 2.78
CA ASN A 136 -19.36 -8.43 2.01
C ASN A 136 -18.44 -9.64 2.11
N ALA A 137 -18.75 -10.65 1.32
CA ALA A 137 -17.92 -11.83 1.14
C ALA A 137 -16.47 -11.51 0.67
N LEU A 138 -16.22 -10.32 0.10
CA LEU A 138 -14.92 -9.93 -0.41
C LEU A 138 -13.95 -9.54 0.70
N VAL A 139 -14.34 -8.67 1.64
CA VAL A 139 -13.48 -8.29 2.78
C VAL A 139 -13.18 -9.52 3.62
N ASN A 140 -14.20 -10.31 3.96
CA ASN A 140 -14.03 -11.54 4.73
C ASN A 140 -13.14 -12.57 4.01
N ARG A 141 -13.29 -12.75 2.69
CA ARG A 141 -12.43 -13.63 1.90
C ARG A 141 -10.98 -13.16 1.91
N ARG A 142 -10.76 -11.86 1.76
CA ARG A 142 -9.39 -11.30 1.75
C ARG A 142 -8.76 -11.36 3.12
N MET A 143 -9.52 -11.04 4.17
CA MET A 143 -9.07 -11.22 5.54
C MET A 143 -8.69 -12.68 5.81
N ASN A 144 -9.55 -13.63 5.45
CA ASN A 144 -9.24 -15.04 5.58
C ASN A 144 -8.00 -15.45 4.77
N TYR A 145 -7.87 -14.98 3.53
CA TYR A 145 -6.69 -15.25 2.71
C TYR A 145 -5.40 -14.70 3.32
N LEU A 146 -5.44 -13.51 3.92
CA LEU A 146 -4.28 -12.88 4.54
C LEU A 146 -3.91 -13.50 5.89
N THR A 147 -4.90 -14.00 6.64
CA THR A 147 -4.69 -14.57 7.99
C THR A 147 -4.45 -16.07 7.98
N ASN A 148 -4.93 -16.80 6.98
CA ASN A 148 -4.71 -18.23 6.87
C ASN A 148 -3.34 -18.53 6.27
N ASN A 149 -2.57 -19.33 7.01
CA ASN A 149 -1.22 -19.78 6.64
C ASN A 149 -1.24 -21.13 5.86
N GLU A 150 -2.31 -21.42 5.13
CA GLU A 150 -2.40 -22.61 4.28
C GLU A 150 -2.20 -22.28 2.81
#